data_8f3bf2257c80fa7159732d7632df30cf
#
_entry.id   8f3bf2257c80fa7159732d7632df30cf
#
_cell.length_a   1.000
_cell.length_b   1.000
_cell.length_c   1.000
_cell.angle_alpha   90.00
_cell.angle_beta   90.00
_cell.angle_gamma   90.00
#
_symmetry.space_group_name_H-M   'P 1'
#
loop_
_entity.id
_entity.type
_entity.pdbx_description
1 polymer ?
#
loop_
_entity_poly.entity_id
_entity_poly.type
_entity_poly.pdbx_seq_one_letter_code
_entity_poly.pdbx_strand_id
1 'polypeptide(L)'
;ILVYFLVQYTTEPVYHLVESVRGGVKGIHGFQESGIQELDELHKVIENLTDTQMQTENQLLEEKERYRIAVESSQDAFFTYKCKEKLLEIVNSKGNDGVWDCGKHPEFLDNDSIHPADKAKLMNAVKSSDGALDVDFRLQHANGEFQWVNLSGSITFDENKERSRIVGCIHNVHQHKLLEQAQKRKQIYDSITSFYRLGSGLEVVETLCRDNPEGVLVLLEI
;
A
#
# COMPACT_ATOMS: atom_id res chain seq x y z
N ILE A 1 10.80 31.77 62.52
CA ILE A 1 9.37 31.35 62.35
C ILE A 1 8.89 31.76 60.96
N LEU A 2 9.07 32.99 60.51
CA LEU A 2 8.59 33.51 59.22
C LEU A 2 9.25 32.79 58.00
N VAL A 3 10.54 32.54 58.06
CA VAL A 3 11.31 31.79 57.03
C VAL A 3 10.85 30.30 56.97
N TYR A 4 10.54 29.69 58.11
CA TYR A 4 10.02 28.30 58.09
C TYR A 4 8.65 28.20 57.44
N PHE A 5 7.77 29.16 57.71
CA PHE A 5 6.46 29.23 57.06
C PHE A 5 6.58 29.49 55.55
N LEU A 6 7.51 30.34 55.12
CA LEU A 6 7.74 30.62 53.71
C LEU A 6 8.26 29.39 52.97
N VAL A 7 9.17 28.65 53.54
CA VAL A 7 9.69 27.40 52.95
C VAL A 7 8.59 26.32 52.86
N GLN A 8 7.80 26.12 53.92
CA GLN A 8 6.71 25.14 53.88
C GLN A 8 5.61 25.50 52.91
N TYR A 9 5.29 26.79 52.77
CA TYR A 9 4.15 27.25 51.94
C TYR A 9 4.48 27.42 50.44
N THR A 10 5.73 27.61 50.08
CA THR A 10 6.13 27.83 48.67
C THR A 10 7.06 26.76 48.12
N THR A 11 7.99 26.28 48.91
CA THR A 11 9.05 25.37 48.39
C THR A 11 8.62 23.89 48.40
N GLU A 12 7.91 23.45 49.44
CA GLU A 12 7.43 22.05 49.53
C GLU A 12 6.43 21.73 48.39
N PRO A 13 5.38 22.55 48.13
CA PRO A 13 4.45 22.26 47.04
C PRO A 13 5.12 22.19 45.66
N VAL A 14 6.09 23.08 45.39
CA VAL A 14 6.86 23.06 44.13
C VAL A 14 7.70 21.80 44.04
N TYR A 15 8.34 21.37 45.15
CA TYR A 15 9.13 20.13 45.19
C TYR A 15 8.24 18.90 44.91
N HIS A 16 7.06 18.83 45.54
CA HIS A 16 6.10 17.75 45.29
C HIS A 16 5.59 17.74 43.86
N LEU A 17 5.33 18.86 43.24
CA LEU A 17 4.96 18.96 41.83
C LEU A 17 6.11 18.41 40.94
N VAL A 18 7.35 18.85 41.17
CA VAL A 18 8.51 18.38 40.42
C VAL A 18 8.71 16.87 40.56
N GLU A 19 8.54 16.33 41.77
CA GLU A 19 8.68 14.91 42.06
C GLU A 19 7.55 14.08 41.42
N SER A 20 6.31 14.61 41.40
CA SER A 20 5.19 14.00 40.70
C SER A 20 5.45 13.90 39.19
N VAL A 21 5.97 14.95 38.57
CA VAL A 21 6.35 14.93 37.15
C VAL A 21 7.50 13.95 36.88
N ARG A 22 8.49 13.86 37.76
CA ARG A 22 9.57 12.87 37.65
C ARG A 22 9.10 11.43 37.82
N GLY A 23 8.05 11.21 38.59
CA GLY A 23 7.40 9.91 38.76
C GLY A 23 6.59 9.44 37.55
N GLY A 24 6.52 10.26 36.50
CA GLY A 24 5.77 9.97 35.27
C GLY A 24 4.25 9.90 35.52
N VAL A 25 3.56 9.11 34.70
CA VAL A 25 2.09 9.02 34.74
C VAL A 25 1.53 8.72 36.14
N LYS A 26 2.13 7.77 36.86
CA LYS A 26 1.70 7.41 38.22
C LYS A 26 1.93 8.52 39.23
N GLY A 27 3.01 9.28 39.09
CA GLY A 27 3.32 10.42 39.94
C GLY A 27 2.35 11.56 39.71
N ILE A 28 2.03 11.86 38.46
CA ILE A 28 1.15 12.96 38.05
C ILE A 28 -0.26 12.72 38.59
N HIS A 29 -0.83 11.53 38.42
CA HIS A 29 -2.16 11.19 38.96
C HIS A 29 -2.21 11.04 40.49
N GLY A 30 -1.07 10.94 41.14
CA GLY A 30 -0.98 10.87 42.60
C GLY A 30 -0.77 12.20 43.30
N PHE A 31 -0.68 13.31 42.57
CA PHE A 31 -0.47 14.62 43.15
C PHE A 31 -1.70 15.09 43.91
N GLN A 32 -1.48 15.57 45.13
CA GLN A 32 -2.54 16.20 45.93
C GLN A 32 -2.51 17.72 45.74
N GLU A 33 -3.69 18.38 45.75
CA GLU A 33 -3.79 19.82 45.60
C GLU A 33 -2.91 20.55 46.62
N SER A 34 -2.11 21.47 46.12
CA SER A 34 -1.11 22.17 46.92
C SER A 34 -1.71 23.33 47.72
N GLY A 35 -2.93 23.78 47.36
CA GLY A 35 -3.57 24.98 47.87
C GLY A 35 -3.03 26.28 47.28
N ILE A 36 -2.10 26.19 46.32
CA ILE A 36 -1.62 27.33 45.53
C ILE A 36 -2.23 27.19 44.12
N GLN A 37 -3.12 28.12 43.79
CA GLN A 37 -3.95 28.04 42.58
C GLN A 37 -3.13 27.85 41.31
N GLU A 38 -2.02 28.58 41.15
CA GLU A 38 -1.15 28.54 39.98
C GLU A 38 -0.46 27.15 39.83
N LEU A 39 -0.09 26.51 40.93
CA LEU A 39 0.52 25.16 40.90
C LEU A 39 -0.52 24.10 40.58
N ASP A 40 -1.71 24.22 41.12
CA ASP A 40 -2.81 23.28 40.87
C ASP A 40 -3.30 23.40 39.41
N GLU A 41 -3.35 24.61 38.84
CA GLU A 41 -3.63 24.82 37.41
C GLU A 41 -2.52 24.22 36.53
N LEU A 42 -1.25 24.46 36.87
CA LEU A 42 -0.11 23.85 36.14
C LEU A 42 -0.16 22.34 36.19
N HIS A 43 -0.46 21.76 37.35
CA HIS A 43 -0.60 20.31 37.49
C HIS A 43 -1.69 19.75 36.56
N LYS A 44 -2.88 20.39 36.54
CA LYS A 44 -3.98 20.00 35.63
C LYS A 44 -3.60 20.07 34.17
N VAL A 45 -2.82 21.08 33.77
CA VAL A 45 -2.32 21.15 32.37
C VAL A 45 -1.36 20.01 32.06
N ILE A 46 -0.44 19.69 32.96
CA ILE A 46 0.52 18.59 32.80
C ILE A 46 -0.23 17.25 32.75
N GLU A 47 -1.20 17.04 33.62
CA GLU A 47 -2.03 15.84 33.66
C GLU A 47 -2.78 15.64 32.33
N ASN A 48 -3.47 16.68 31.86
CA ASN A 48 -4.19 16.64 30.59
C ASN A 48 -3.26 16.37 29.38
N LEU A 49 -2.06 16.97 29.36
CA LEU A 49 -1.08 16.73 28.31
C LEU A 49 -0.58 15.29 28.34
N THR A 50 -0.32 14.74 29.53
CA THR A 50 0.15 13.37 29.70
C THR A 50 -0.93 12.36 29.28
N ASP A 51 -2.18 12.59 29.66
CA ASP A 51 -3.32 11.77 29.27
C ASP A 51 -3.56 11.80 27.76
N THR A 52 -3.48 13.00 27.16
CA THR A 52 -3.62 13.17 25.72
C THR A 52 -2.49 12.44 24.97
N GLN A 53 -1.25 12.55 25.45
CA GLN A 53 -0.12 11.84 24.86
C GLN A 53 -0.30 10.34 24.96
N MET A 54 -0.68 9.83 26.12
CA MET A 54 -0.90 8.41 26.36
C MET A 54 -2.05 7.85 25.48
N GLN A 55 -3.14 8.61 25.34
CA GLN A 55 -4.23 8.25 24.44
C GLN A 55 -3.76 8.18 22.98
N THR A 56 -2.98 9.18 22.54
CA THR A 56 -2.45 9.23 21.18
C THR A 56 -1.51 8.06 20.90
N GLU A 57 -0.62 7.73 21.85
CA GLU A 57 0.28 6.57 21.74
C GLU A 57 -0.49 5.25 21.67
N ASN A 58 -1.51 5.07 22.51
CA ASN A 58 -2.36 3.87 22.47
C ASN A 58 -3.14 3.76 21.15
N GLN A 59 -3.71 4.84 20.66
CA GLN A 59 -4.37 4.86 19.36
C GLN A 59 -3.41 4.48 18.23
N LEU A 60 -2.21 5.04 18.24
CA LEU A 60 -1.18 4.71 17.24
C LEU A 60 -0.77 3.23 17.29
N LEU A 61 -0.65 2.67 18.49
CA LEU A 61 -0.37 1.24 18.68
C LEU A 61 -1.51 0.36 18.15
N GLU A 62 -2.76 0.72 18.43
CA GLU A 62 -3.93 0.00 17.92
C GLU A 62 -4.02 0.07 16.39
N GLU A 63 -3.79 1.24 15.81
CA GLU A 63 -3.78 1.40 14.35
C GLU A 63 -2.65 0.60 13.71
N LYS A 64 -1.46 0.64 14.29
CA LYS A 64 -0.31 -0.13 13.82
C LYS A 64 -0.58 -1.64 13.88
N GLU A 65 -1.17 -2.13 14.96
CA GLU A 65 -1.52 -3.53 15.11
C GLU A 65 -2.62 -3.95 14.12
N ARG A 66 -3.64 -3.12 13.94
CA ARG A 66 -4.70 -3.34 12.94
C ARG A 66 -4.13 -3.39 11.53
N TYR A 67 -3.22 -2.46 11.20
CA TYR A 67 -2.52 -2.47 9.91
C TYR A 67 -1.68 -3.75 9.74
N ARG A 68 -0.92 -4.16 10.77
CA ARG A 68 -0.11 -5.37 10.76
C ARG A 68 -0.97 -6.61 10.48
N ILE A 69 -2.09 -6.76 11.19
CA ILE A 69 -3.01 -7.89 10.99
C ILE A 69 -3.58 -7.88 9.58
N ALA A 70 -4.00 -6.72 9.06
CA ALA A 70 -4.54 -6.60 7.70
C ALA A 70 -3.50 -7.02 6.65
N VAL A 71 -2.26 -6.56 6.77
CA VAL A 71 -1.16 -6.93 5.88
C VAL A 71 -0.83 -8.42 5.98
N GLU A 72 -0.73 -8.97 7.19
CA GLU A 72 -0.38 -10.39 7.40
C GLU A 72 -1.48 -11.36 6.98
N SER A 73 -2.75 -10.93 7.01
CA SER A 73 -3.89 -11.74 6.57
C SER A 73 -4.17 -11.66 5.08
N SER A 74 -3.60 -10.66 4.39
CA SER A 74 -3.75 -10.52 2.95
C SER A 74 -2.93 -11.55 2.19
N GLN A 75 -3.45 -11.95 1.02
CA GLN A 75 -2.72 -12.76 0.04
C GLN A 75 -1.87 -11.91 -0.91
N ASP A 76 -1.93 -10.58 -0.78
CA ASP A 76 -1.19 -9.66 -1.63
C ASP A 76 0.18 -9.34 -1.06
N ALA A 77 1.13 -9.02 -1.93
CA ALA A 77 2.41 -8.46 -1.51
C ALA A 77 2.30 -6.94 -1.36
N PHE A 78 2.55 -6.42 -0.16
CA PHE A 78 2.58 -4.97 0.07
C PHE A 78 3.98 -4.44 -0.17
N PHE A 79 4.04 -3.31 -0.85
CA PHE A 79 5.31 -2.70 -1.22
C PHE A 79 5.37 -1.21 -0.94
N THR A 80 6.60 -0.73 -0.79
CA THR A 80 6.95 0.69 -0.84
C THR A 80 8.08 0.87 -1.85
N TYR A 81 7.85 1.67 -2.90
CA TYR A 81 8.89 2.04 -3.85
C TYR A 81 9.37 3.46 -3.58
N LYS A 82 10.65 3.60 -3.23
CA LYS A 82 11.31 4.88 -3.00
C LYS A 82 11.87 5.41 -4.31
N CYS A 83 11.24 6.44 -4.86
CA CYS A 83 11.53 6.90 -6.22
C CYS A 83 12.96 7.44 -6.40
N LYS A 84 13.49 8.17 -5.40
CA LYS A 84 14.85 8.73 -5.44
C LYS A 84 15.94 7.66 -5.34
N GLU A 85 15.69 6.64 -4.52
CA GLU A 85 16.64 5.55 -4.27
C GLU A 85 16.49 4.41 -5.29
N LYS A 86 15.43 4.44 -6.12
CA LYS A 86 15.01 3.35 -7.02
C LYS A 86 14.87 2.01 -6.30
N LEU A 87 14.43 2.04 -5.07
CA LEU A 87 14.39 0.92 -4.16
C LEU A 87 12.94 0.47 -3.92
N LEU A 88 12.64 -0.79 -4.25
CA LEU A 88 11.41 -1.45 -3.87
C LEU A 88 11.61 -2.23 -2.57
N GLU A 89 10.79 -1.96 -1.57
CA GLU A 89 10.73 -2.70 -0.31
C GLU A 89 9.41 -3.46 -0.24
N ILE A 90 9.48 -4.79 -0.07
CA ILE A 90 8.30 -5.67 0.05
C ILE A 90 8.15 -6.08 1.51
N VAL A 91 6.97 -5.83 2.07
CA VAL A 91 6.68 -6.04 3.49
C VAL A 91 6.06 -7.41 3.74
N ASN A 92 5.17 -7.86 2.84
CA ASN A 92 4.51 -9.15 2.95
C ASN A 92 4.43 -9.82 1.57
N SER A 93 4.87 -11.06 1.50
CA SER A 93 4.82 -11.89 0.29
C SER A 93 4.06 -13.20 0.49
N LYS A 94 3.31 -13.33 1.60
CA LYS A 94 2.50 -14.54 1.85
C LYS A 94 1.36 -14.61 0.83
N GLY A 95 1.23 -15.76 0.19
CA GLY A 95 0.18 -16.03 -0.82
C GLY A 95 0.57 -15.68 -2.25
N ASN A 96 1.77 -15.25 -2.48
CA ASN A 96 2.27 -14.86 -3.80
C ASN A 96 3.06 -15.99 -4.49
N ASP A 97 2.86 -17.24 -4.06
CA ASP A 97 3.49 -18.46 -4.58
C ASP A 97 5.00 -18.34 -4.89
N GLY A 98 5.73 -17.55 -4.08
CA GLY A 98 7.17 -17.35 -4.23
C GLY A 98 7.58 -16.38 -5.36
N VAL A 99 6.66 -15.57 -5.90
CA VAL A 99 6.99 -14.58 -6.94
C VAL A 99 7.83 -13.44 -6.37
N TRP A 100 7.63 -13.10 -5.09
CA TRP A 100 8.35 -12.02 -4.42
C TRP A 100 8.86 -12.47 -3.06
N ASP A 101 10.15 -12.31 -2.84
CA ASP A 101 10.69 -12.42 -1.49
C ASP A 101 10.47 -11.12 -0.73
N CYS A 102 10.11 -11.22 0.56
CA CYS A 102 10.13 -10.05 1.43
C CYS A 102 11.54 -9.48 1.49
N GLY A 103 11.69 -8.18 1.31
CA GLY A 103 12.98 -7.52 1.38
C GLY A 103 13.12 -6.31 0.48
N LYS A 104 14.36 -5.98 0.18
CA LYS A 104 14.75 -4.82 -0.60
C LYS A 104 15.21 -5.25 -1.99
N HIS A 105 14.60 -4.70 -3.00
CA HIS A 105 14.89 -4.98 -4.39
C HIS A 105 15.36 -3.69 -5.08
N PRO A 106 16.68 -3.44 -5.18
CA PRO A 106 17.20 -2.29 -5.89
C PRO A 106 16.94 -2.42 -7.40
N GLU A 107 16.72 -1.28 -8.05
CA GLU A 107 16.51 -1.20 -9.51
C GLU A 107 15.42 -2.10 -10.06
N PHE A 108 14.33 -2.28 -9.27
CA PHE A 108 13.23 -3.16 -9.62
C PHE A 108 12.71 -2.97 -11.05
N LEU A 109 12.56 -1.71 -11.51
CA LEU A 109 12.03 -1.39 -12.84
C LEU A 109 12.93 -1.85 -13.99
N ASP A 110 14.21 -2.05 -13.72
CA ASP A 110 15.20 -2.51 -14.70
C ASP A 110 15.48 -4.02 -14.59
N ASN A 111 14.82 -4.72 -13.64
CA ASN A 111 15.02 -6.12 -13.36
C ASN A 111 14.56 -7.02 -14.54
N ASP A 112 15.33 -8.06 -14.82
CA ASP A 112 15.02 -9.06 -15.85
C ASP A 112 13.85 -9.97 -15.49
N SER A 113 13.43 -9.97 -14.23
CA SER A 113 12.22 -10.67 -13.79
C SER A 113 10.93 -10.09 -14.39
N ILE A 114 10.95 -8.86 -14.91
CA ILE A 114 9.81 -8.26 -15.62
C ILE A 114 9.88 -8.66 -17.10
N HIS A 115 8.74 -9.10 -17.62
CA HIS A 115 8.67 -9.47 -19.05
C HIS A 115 9.08 -8.28 -19.95
N PRO A 116 9.98 -8.48 -20.94
CA PRO A 116 10.54 -7.39 -21.73
C PRO A 116 9.50 -6.47 -22.40
N ALA A 117 8.39 -7.04 -22.90
CA ALA A 117 7.31 -6.27 -23.53
C ALA A 117 6.55 -5.37 -22.53
N ASP A 118 6.62 -5.64 -21.24
CA ASP A 118 5.85 -4.91 -20.23
C ASP A 118 6.70 -3.85 -19.49
N LYS A 119 8.04 -3.91 -19.60
CA LYS A 119 8.97 -2.95 -18.96
C LYS A 119 8.64 -1.49 -19.30
N ALA A 120 8.45 -1.21 -20.59
CA ALA A 120 8.13 0.16 -21.04
C ALA A 120 6.78 0.65 -20.52
N LYS A 121 5.76 -0.23 -20.50
CA LYS A 121 4.43 0.07 -19.98
C LYS A 121 4.48 0.40 -18.49
N LEU A 122 5.16 -0.44 -17.70
CA LEU A 122 5.30 -0.25 -16.25
C LEU A 122 6.08 1.04 -15.94
N MET A 123 7.19 1.28 -16.63
CA MET A 123 7.99 2.49 -16.45
C MET A 123 7.20 3.76 -16.79
N ASN A 124 6.42 3.74 -17.88
CA ASN A 124 5.57 4.85 -18.23
C ASN A 124 4.47 5.08 -17.21
N ALA A 125 3.81 4.01 -16.73
CA ALA A 125 2.80 4.11 -15.69
C ALA A 125 3.36 4.75 -14.42
N VAL A 126 4.53 4.31 -13.95
CA VAL A 126 5.22 4.89 -12.78
C VAL A 126 5.59 6.36 -13.02
N LYS A 127 5.96 6.76 -14.25
CA LYS A 127 6.37 8.13 -14.58
C LYS A 127 5.19 9.09 -14.83
N SER A 128 4.09 8.62 -15.40
CA SER A 128 2.99 9.48 -15.86
C SER A 128 1.80 9.58 -14.89
N SER A 129 1.70 8.70 -13.91
CA SER A 129 0.57 8.72 -12.97
C SER A 129 0.63 9.91 -12.00
N ASP A 130 -0.51 10.58 -11.79
CA ASP A 130 -0.65 11.78 -10.96
C ASP A 130 -1.29 11.49 -9.59
N GLY A 131 -1.00 10.36 -8.98
CA GLY A 131 -1.48 10.03 -7.65
C GLY A 131 -1.91 8.58 -7.46
N ALA A 132 -2.56 7.97 -8.44
CA ALA A 132 -2.90 6.55 -8.41
C ALA A 132 -2.12 5.78 -9.48
N LEU A 133 -1.64 4.60 -9.12
CA LEU A 133 -0.97 3.68 -10.02
C LEU A 133 -1.79 2.40 -10.07
N ASP A 134 -2.10 1.94 -11.28
CA ASP A 134 -2.79 0.66 -11.54
C ASP A 134 -2.29 0.11 -12.88
N VAL A 135 -1.53 -0.98 -12.82
CA VAL A 135 -0.90 -1.55 -14.01
C VAL A 135 -0.75 -3.06 -13.92
N ASP A 136 -1.22 -3.75 -14.95
CA ASP A 136 -0.97 -5.18 -15.15
C ASP A 136 0.31 -5.38 -15.93
N PHE A 137 1.17 -6.29 -15.47
CA PHE A 137 2.37 -6.72 -16.16
C PHE A 137 2.71 -8.17 -15.83
N ARG A 138 3.65 -8.75 -16.56
CA ARG A 138 4.09 -10.12 -16.31
C ARG A 138 5.42 -10.13 -15.58
N LEU A 139 5.43 -10.93 -14.52
CA LEU A 139 6.58 -11.13 -13.65
C LEU A 139 7.01 -12.59 -13.69
N GLN A 140 8.32 -12.83 -13.72
CA GLN A 140 8.88 -14.16 -13.69
C GLN A 140 8.75 -14.77 -12.29
N HIS A 141 8.10 -15.92 -12.23
CA HIS A 141 7.99 -16.74 -11.03
C HIS A 141 9.28 -17.57 -10.79
N ALA A 142 9.44 -18.12 -9.58
CA ALA A 142 10.57 -18.96 -9.20
C ALA A 142 10.77 -20.19 -10.11
N ASN A 143 9.70 -20.68 -10.75
CA ASN A 143 9.74 -21.76 -11.74
C ASN A 143 10.22 -21.32 -13.14
N GLY A 144 10.53 -20.05 -13.32
CA GLY A 144 10.94 -19.45 -14.60
C GLY A 144 9.80 -19.03 -15.52
N GLU A 145 8.54 -19.31 -15.18
CA GLU A 145 7.38 -18.91 -15.97
C GLU A 145 6.93 -17.49 -15.65
N PHE A 146 6.37 -16.79 -16.64
CA PHE A 146 5.80 -15.47 -16.45
C PHE A 146 4.34 -15.56 -15.98
N GLN A 147 4.04 -14.92 -14.88
CA GLN A 147 2.69 -14.78 -14.35
C GLN A 147 2.20 -13.33 -14.41
N TRP A 148 0.90 -13.18 -14.62
CA TRP A 148 0.27 -11.86 -14.58
C TRP A 148 0.11 -11.38 -13.15
N VAL A 149 0.60 -10.19 -12.89
CA VAL A 149 0.41 -9.47 -11.65
C VAL A 149 -0.17 -8.09 -11.92
N ASN A 150 -0.96 -7.59 -10.99
CA ASN A 150 -1.44 -6.21 -10.97
C ASN A 150 -0.70 -5.46 -9.88
N LEU A 151 -0.15 -4.31 -10.20
CA LEU A 151 0.46 -3.39 -9.24
C LEU A 151 -0.46 -2.19 -9.10
N SER A 152 -1.05 -2.05 -7.91
CA SER A 152 -1.92 -0.93 -7.57
C SER A 152 -1.37 -0.18 -6.37
N GLY A 153 -1.44 1.15 -6.40
CA GLY A 153 -0.89 1.95 -5.32
C GLY A 153 -1.15 3.44 -5.46
N SER A 154 -0.69 4.17 -4.45
CA SER A 154 -0.77 5.62 -4.37
C SER A 154 0.62 6.24 -4.39
N ILE A 155 0.76 7.34 -5.11
CA ILE A 155 2.00 8.10 -5.24
C ILE A 155 1.96 9.26 -4.26
N THR A 156 3.01 9.42 -3.46
CA THR A 156 3.20 10.58 -2.59
C THR A 156 4.28 11.49 -3.17
N PHE A 157 4.07 12.78 -3.04
CA PHE A 157 4.99 13.82 -3.52
C PHE A 157 5.69 14.49 -2.34
N ASP A 158 6.88 15.00 -2.57
CA ASP A 158 7.60 15.80 -1.59
C ASP A 158 7.19 17.30 -1.68
N GLU A 159 7.81 18.15 -0.84
CA GLU A 159 7.57 19.60 -0.81
C GLU A 159 7.86 20.28 -2.15
N ASN A 160 8.74 19.71 -2.96
CA ASN A 160 9.11 20.20 -4.30
C ASN A 160 8.17 19.66 -5.40
N LYS A 161 7.10 18.96 -5.05
CA LYS A 161 6.20 18.25 -5.98
C LYS A 161 6.90 17.17 -6.81
N GLU A 162 8.05 16.68 -6.35
CA GLU A 162 8.68 15.50 -6.94
C GLU A 162 8.13 14.23 -6.31
N ARG A 163 8.07 13.14 -7.09
CA ARG A 163 7.62 11.84 -6.57
C ARG A 163 8.59 11.32 -5.54
N SER A 164 8.11 11.19 -4.32
CA SER A 164 8.88 10.72 -3.20
C SER A 164 8.78 9.20 -3.06
N ARG A 165 7.54 8.69 -3.05
CA ARG A 165 7.26 7.31 -2.71
C ARG A 165 6.00 6.80 -3.40
N ILE A 166 5.97 5.51 -3.74
CA ILE A 166 4.78 4.79 -4.17
C ILE A 166 4.52 3.70 -3.13
N VAL A 167 3.31 3.67 -2.58
CA VAL A 167 2.88 2.65 -1.62
C VAL A 167 1.68 1.93 -2.18
N GLY A 168 1.70 0.60 -2.13
CA GLY A 168 0.61 -0.18 -2.70
C GLY A 168 0.73 -1.67 -2.46
N CYS A 169 0.00 -2.42 -3.27
CA CYS A 169 0.04 -3.88 -3.27
C CYS A 169 0.27 -4.44 -4.67
N ILE A 170 0.81 -5.63 -4.70
CA ILE A 170 0.99 -6.45 -5.89
C ILE A 170 0.11 -7.67 -5.72
N HIS A 171 -0.84 -7.81 -6.63
CA HIS A 171 -1.83 -8.87 -6.62
C HIS A 171 -1.58 -9.86 -7.76
N ASN A 172 -1.62 -11.17 -7.48
CA ASN A 172 -1.52 -12.19 -8.54
C ASN A 172 -2.87 -12.33 -9.25
N VAL A 173 -2.92 -11.88 -10.49
CA VAL A 173 -4.13 -11.92 -11.34
C VAL A 173 -4.05 -13.00 -12.42
N HIS A 174 -3.06 -13.89 -12.37
CA HIS A 174 -2.78 -14.85 -13.42
C HIS A 174 -3.98 -15.77 -13.71
N GLN A 175 -4.56 -16.36 -12.68
CA GLN A 175 -5.73 -17.22 -12.80
C GLN A 175 -6.93 -16.46 -13.38
N HIS A 176 -7.16 -15.24 -12.92
CA HIS A 176 -8.24 -14.39 -13.43
C HIS A 176 -8.06 -14.09 -14.92
N LYS A 177 -6.85 -13.72 -15.33
CA LYS A 177 -6.51 -13.47 -16.74
C LYS A 177 -6.68 -14.73 -17.62
N LEU A 178 -6.29 -15.89 -17.13
CA LEU A 178 -6.50 -17.14 -17.86
C LEU A 178 -7.99 -17.46 -18.04
N LEU A 179 -8.79 -17.29 -16.98
CA LEU A 179 -10.25 -17.49 -17.05
C LEU A 179 -10.90 -16.50 -18.02
N GLU A 180 -10.53 -15.22 -17.96
CA GLU A 180 -11.00 -14.20 -18.88
C GLU A 180 -10.67 -14.55 -20.35
N GLN A 181 -9.44 -14.97 -20.60
CA GLN A 181 -9.02 -15.40 -21.93
C GLN A 181 -9.77 -16.65 -22.41
N ALA A 182 -10.00 -17.62 -21.51
CA ALA A 182 -10.76 -18.81 -21.83
C ALA A 182 -12.24 -18.47 -22.13
N GLN A 183 -12.83 -17.55 -21.38
CA GLN A 183 -14.19 -17.06 -21.64
C GLN A 183 -14.28 -16.31 -22.97
N LYS A 184 -13.35 -15.41 -23.26
CA LYS A 184 -13.27 -14.71 -24.56
C LYS A 184 -13.12 -15.70 -25.71
N ARG A 185 -12.28 -16.72 -25.56
CA ARG A 185 -12.16 -17.80 -26.58
C ARG A 185 -13.48 -18.53 -26.79
N LYS A 186 -14.20 -18.91 -25.72
CA LYS A 186 -15.52 -19.56 -25.83
C LYS A 186 -16.59 -18.68 -26.48
N GLN A 187 -16.49 -17.36 -26.38
CA GLN A 187 -17.40 -16.42 -27.04
C GLN A 187 -17.08 -16.30 -28.53
N ILE A 188 -15.83 -16.36 -28.92
CA ILE A 188 -15.37 -16.17 -30.30
C ILE A 188 -15.43 -17.49 -31.09
N TYR A 189 -15.03 -18.60 -30.47
CA TYR A 189 -14.92 -19.88 -31.11
C TYR A 189 -15.92 -20.89 -30.55
N ASP A 190 -16.39 -21.79 -31.41
CA ASP A 190 -17.15 -22.95 -31.02
C ASP A 190 -16.22 -23.98 -30.36
N SER A 191 -16.62 -24.53 -29.21
CA SER A 191 -15.78 -25.43 -28.39
C SER A 191 -15.52 -26.81 -29.01
N ILE A 192 -16.35 -27.24 -29.95
CA ILE A 192 -16.27 -28.54 -30.59
C ILE A 192 -15.50 -28.45 -31.91
N THR A 193 -15.87 -27.51 -32.75
CA THR A 193 -15.32 -27.38 -34.10
C THR A 193 -14.10 -26.46 -34.18
N SER A 194 -13.87 -25.65 -33.14
CA SER A 194 -12.82 -24.60 -33.14
C SER A 194 -12.98 -23.53 -34.23
N PHE A 195 -14.13 -23.48 -34.90
CA PHE A 195 -14.47 -22.42 -35.83
C PHE A 195 -15.02 -21.19 -35.12
N TYR A 196 -14.99 -20.07 -35.79
CA TYR A 196 -15.64 -18.86 -35.30
C TYR A 196 -17.15 -19.10 -35.11
N ARG A 197 -17.71 -18.61 -34.01
CA ARG A 197 -19.15 -18.50 -33.86
C ARG A 197 -19.70 -17.52 -34.88
N LEU A 198 -20.93 -17.71 -35.33
CA LEU A 198 -21.52 -16.93 -36.42
C LEU A 198 -21.36 -15.40 -36.24
N GLY A 199 -21.65 -14.86 -35.05
CA GLY A 199 -21.49 -13.43 -34.79
C GLY A 199 -20.06 -12.94 -34.92
N SER A 200 -19.12 -13.62 -34.24
CA SER A 200 -17.70 -13.27 -34.31
C SER A 200 -17.09 -13.51 -35.68
N GLY A 201 -17.55 -14.54 -36.38
CA GLY A 201 -17.13 -14.82 -37.75
C GLY A 201 -17.53 -13.71 -38.72
N LEU A 202 -18.74 -13.18 -38.59
CA LEU A 202 -19.21 -12.04 -39.42
C LEU A 202 -18.36 -10.78 -39.20
N GLU A 203 -18.03 -10.46 -37.94
CA GLU A 203 -17.15 -9.31 -37.64
C GLU A 203 -15.77 -9.46 -38.26
N VAL A 204 -15.20 -10.68 -38.21
CA VAL A 204 -13.91 -10.98 -38.86
C VAL A 204 -14.01 -10.80 -40.38
N VAL A 205 -15.07 -11.32 -40.98
CA VAL A 205 -15.33 -11.19 -42.43
C VAL A 205 -15.48 -9.72 -42.82
N GLU A 206 -16.27 -8.95 -42.07
CA GLU A 206 -16.42 -7.49 -42.32
C GLU A 206 -15.09 -6.74 -42.26
N THR A 207 -14.25 -7.08 -41.29
CA THR A 207 -12.92 -6.48 -41.12
C THR A 207 -12.02 -6.84 -42.32
N LEU A 208 -11.98 -8.14 -42.67
CA LEU A 208 -11.20 -8.62 -43.81
C LEU A 208 -11.66 -7.97 -45.15
N CYS A 209 -12.96 -7.81 -45.39
CA CYS A 209 -13.52 -7.15 -46.56
C CYS A 209 -13.17 -5.68 -46.59
N ARG A 210 -13.11 -5.02 -45.44
CA ARG A 210 -12.70 -3.60 -45.36
C ARG A 210 -11.23 -3.41 -45.67
N ASP A 211 -10.38 -4.30 -45.15
CA ASP A 211 -8.92 -4.20 -45.33
C ASP A 211 -8.46 -4.73 -46.69
N ASN A 212 -9.28 -5.56 -47.36
CA ASN A 212 -8.99 -6.16 -48.67
C ASN A 212 -10.18 -5.99 -49.60
N PRO A 213 -10.32 -4.81 -50.24
CA PRO A 213 -11.49 -4.51 -51.07
C PRO A 213 -11.57 -5.34 -52.37
N GLU A 214 -10.51 -6.03 -52.77
CA GLU A 214 -10.43 -6.90 -53.96
C GLU A 214 -10.38 -8.39 -53.61
N GLY A 215 -11.14 -8.84 -52.61
CA GLY A 215 -11.21 -10.24 -52.19
C GLY A 215 -12.45 -10.98 -52.74
N VAL A 216 -12.40 -12.32 -52.73
CA VAL A 216 -13.56 -13.20 -53.00
C VAL A 216 -13.89 -13.94 -51.70
N LEU A 217 -15.14 -13.79 -51.25
CA LEU A 217 -15.69 -14.56 -50.12
C LEU A 217 -16.41 -15.78 -50.70
N VAL A 218 -15.98 -16.99 -50.25
CA VAL A 218 -16.65 -18.23 -50.62
C VAL A 218 -17.41 -18.77 -49.42
N LEU A 219 -18.71 -18.90 -49.53
CA LEU A 219 -19.57 -19.52 -48.52
C LEU A 219 -19.81 -20.99 -48.94
N LEU A 220 -19.50 -21.90 -48.07
CA LEU A 220 -19.75 -23.32 -48.25
C LEU A 220 -20.78 -23.76 -47.21
N GLU A 221 -21.89 -24.26 -47.64
CA GLU A 221 -22.93 -24.92 -46.81
C GLU A 221 -22.71 -26.43 -46.89
N ILE A 222 -22.63 -27.10 -45.71
CA ILE A 222 -22.37 -28.55 -45.59
C ILE A 222 -23.64 -29.18 -45.02
#